data_47c02ea379172088ef453cfd70d0448c
#
_entry.id   47c02ea379172088ef453cfd70d0448c
#
_cell.length_a   1.000
_cell.length_b   1.000
_cell.length_c   1.000
_cell.angle_alpha   90.00
_cell.angle_beta   90.00
_cell.angle_gamma   90.00
#
_symmetry.space_group_name_H-M   'P 1'
#
loop_
_entity.id
_entity.type
_entity.pdbx_description
1 polymer ?
#
loop_
_entity_poly.entity_id
_entity_poly.type
_entity_poly.pdbx_seq_one_letter_code
_entity_poly.pdbx_strand_id
1 'polypeptide(L)'
;IMRRAITAICLAMVMLLAGCVSKDSEPSEIDVSDLIISIDITNAIFSNNNASCAAYVGNYFATPIDTSYGEILTAYTNITSDDQACQIHSNGVPNHNFAINGSFATRTASVWETFSIPLNPQIADSITPLSLQYDNAIFLNGVKLDQIAAACYGVGPDPLGSEKIGCFESETPWRYDPMHSLNNFGEDDNNAHTQPDGAYHYHGGPVAMYDTSGNTASGIIGYAADGFPIRGPYIEDNGTIRLIISGYLLKEGNRTSQEGEGEFPGGGWNGQFRDDFEWHEGVGDLDECNGRVVDGVYSYY
;
A
#
# COMPACT_ATOMS: atom_id res chain seq x y z
N ILE A 1 57.36 -49.43 -17.41
CA ILE A 1 57.61 -50.83 -17.05
C ILE A 1 56.37 -51.38 -16.37
N MET A 2 55.83 -52.47 -16.96
CA MET A 2 54.94 -53.49 -16.50
C MET A 2 53.44 -53.12 -16.19
N ARG A 3 52.61 -53.65 -17.10
CA ARG A 3 51.18 -53.90 -17.02
C ARG A 3 50.86 -54.91 -15.90
N ARG A 4 49.72 -54.79 -15.25
CA ARG A 4 48.88 -55.93 -14.89
C ARG A 4 47.41 -55.53 -14.94
N ALA A 5 46.65 -56.21 -15.80
CA ALA A 5 45.22 -56.24 -15.87
C ALA A 5 44.67 -57.11 -14.74
N ILE A 6 43.57 -56.74 -14.13
CA ILE A 6 42.76 -57.65 -13.28
C ILE A 6 41.29 -57.60 -13.78
N THR A 7 40.89 -58.76 -14.24
CA THR A 7 39.58 -59.11 -14.74
C THR A 7 38.59 -59.15 -13.56
N ALA A 8 37.49 -58.43 -13.65
CA ALA A 8 36.38 -58.53 -12.69
C ALA A 8 35.25 -59.38 -13.29
N ILE A 9 34.92 -60.42 -12.57
CA ILE A 9 33.84 -61.37 -12.88
C ILE A 9 32.48 -60.75 -12.48
N CYS A 10 31.56 -60.64 -13.45
CA CYS A 10 30.15 -60.31 -13.18
C CYS A 10 29.43 -61.53 -12.65
N LEU A 11 28.94 -61.47 -11.44
CA LEU A 11 27.97 -62.43 -10.88
C LEU A 11 26.57 -61.81 -10.99
N ALA A 12 25.78 -62.31 -11.92
CA ALA A 12 24.36 -61.91 -12.06
C ALA A 12 23.51 -62.65 -11.01
N MET A 13 22.98 -61.92 -10.07
CA MET A 13 22.03 -62.41 -9.07
C MET A 13 20.61 -62.05 -9.53
N VAL A 14 19.88 -63.02 -10.04
CA VAL A 14 18.47 -62.90 -10.40
C VAL A 14 17.66 -62.99 -9.10
N MET A 15 17.12 -61.85 -8.64
CA MET A 15 16.09 -61.85 -7.61
C MET A 15 14.71 -61.84 -8.28
N LEU A 16 13.96 -62.91 -8.08
CA LEU A 16 12.53 -62.93 -8.33
C LEU A 16 11.83 -62.02 -7.30
N LEU A 17 11.35 -60.86 -7.74
CA LEU A 17 10.41 -60.07 -6.98
C LEU A 17 8.99 -60.48 -7.34
N ALA A 18 8.33 -61.12 -6.39
CA ALA A 18 6.89 -61.38 -6.45
C ALA A 18 6.19 -59.99 -6.44
N GLY A 19 5.46 -59.71 -7.50
CA GLY A 19 4.68 -58.49 -7.61
C GLY A 19 3.52 -58.46 -6.63
N CYS A 20 3.53 -57.54 -5.68
CA CYS A 20 2.32 -57.01 -5.08
C CYS A 20 1.70 -56.04 -6.08
N VAL A 21 0.63 -56.42 -6.71
CA VAL A 21 -0.26 -55.52 -7.46
C VAL A 21 -0.90 -54.63 -6.41
N SER A 22 -0.41 -53.38 -6.27
CA SER A 22 -1.14 -52.35 -5.56
C SER A 22 -2.35 -51.98 -6.40
N LYS A 23 -3.51 -52.11 -5.79
CA LYS A 23 -4.78 -51.65 -6.30
C LYS A 23 -4.59 -50.18 -6.71
N ASP A 24 -4.82 -49.86 -7.97
CA ASP A 24 -4.89 -48.50 -8.45
C ASP A 24 -5.90 -47.74 -7.56
N SER A 25 -5.43 -46.81 -6.77
CA SER A 25 -6.29 -45.83 -6.13
C SER A 25 -6.87 -44.98 -7.27
N GLU A 26 -8.17 -45.04 -7.44
CA GLU A 26 -8.89 -44.10 -8.28
C GLU A 26 -8.44 -42.67 -7.88
N PRO A 27 -8.24 -41.75 -8.84
CA PRO A 27 -7.95 -40.38 -8.52
C PRO A 27 -9.08 -39.89 -7.62
N SER A 28 -8.74 -39.42 -6.41
CA SER A 28 -9.69 -38.81 -5.51
C SER A 28 -10.40 -37.70 -6.29
N GLU A 29 -11.73 -37.73 -6.33
CA GLU A 29 -12.52 -36.59 -6.82
C GLU A 29 -11.97 -35.33 -6.14
N ILE A 30 -11.50 -34.40 -6.95
CA ILE A 30 -11.13 -33.07 -6.45
C ILE A 30 -12.44 -32.47 -5.94
N ASP A 31 -12.54 -32.28 -4.62
CA ASP A 31 -13.69 -31.60 -4.03
C ASP A 31 -13.70 -30.17 -4.59
N VAL A 32 -14.72 -29.88 -5.40
CA VAL A 32 -14.89 -28.54 -6.00
C VAL A 32 -15.01 -27.41 -4.95
N SER A 33 -15.20 -27.75 -3.67
CA SER A 33 -15.16 -26.80 -2.56
C SER A 33 -13.75 -26.24 -2.30
N ASP A 34 -12.69 -26.92 -2.76
CA ASP A 34 -11.29 -26.49 -2.65
C ASP A 34 -10.82 -25.65 -3.85
N LEU A 35 -11.69 -25.41 -4.84
CA LEU A 35 -11.41 -24.46 -5.90
C LEU A 35 -11.47 -23.04 -5.30
N ILE A 36 -10.31 -22.49 -4.97
CA ILE A 36 -10.17 -21.09 -4.56
C ILE A 36 -10.66 -20.20 -5.71
N ILE A 37 -11.87 -19.68 -5.58
CA ILE A 37 -12.41 -18.73 -6.56
C ILE A 37 -11.68 -17.41 -6.36
N SER A 38 -10.89 -17.03 -7.34
CA SER A 38 -10.25 -15.71 -7.36
C SER A 38 -11.14 -14.70 -8.10
N ILE A 39 -11.31 -13.54 -7.52
CA ILE A 39 -12.12 -12.45 -8.04
C ILE A 39 -11.22 -11.51 -8.84
N ASP A 40 -11.57 -11.25 -10.09
CA ASP A 40 -10.89 -10.26 -10.92
C ASP A 40 -11.29 -8.84 -10.46
N ILE A 41 -10.31 -8.07 -10.02
CA ILE A 41 -10.47 -6.68 -9.61
C ILE A 41 -9.73 -5.69 -10.53
N THR A 42 -9.37 -6.13 -11.75
CA THR A 42 -8.69 -5.25 -12.71
C THR A 42 -9.52 -3.99 -12.97
N ASN A 43 -8.95 -2.82 -12.66
CA ASN A 43 -9.59 -1.51 -12.71
C ASN A 43 -10.90 -1.41 -11.91
N ALA A 44 -11.09 -2.25 -10.90
CA ALA A 44 -12.27 -2.19 -10.05
C ALA A 44 -12.24 -0.96 -9.14
N ILE A 45 -13.40 -0.32 -9.00
CA ILE A 45 -13.68 0.73 -8.03
C ILE A 45 -14.27 0.07 -6.77
N PHE A 46 -13.79 0.49 -5.60
CA PHE A 46 -14.27 -0.03 -4.32
C PHE A 46 -15.37 0.87 -3.77
N SER A 47 -16.60 0.35 -3.70
CA SER A 47 -17.80 1.10 -3.28
C SER A 47 -18.52 0.51 -2.06
N ASN A 48 -18.03 -0.61 -1.53
CA ASN A 48 -18.62 -1.24 -0.36
C ASN A 48 -18.31 -0.39 0.90
N ASN A 49 -19.30 -0.24 1.78
CA ASN A 49 -19.23 0.58 2.99
C ASN A 49 -19.14 -0.25 4.29
N ASN A 50 -18.96 -1.56 4.22
CA ASN A 50 -18.81 -2.37 5.42
C ASN A 50 -17.47 -2.08 6.10
N ALA A 51 -17.51 -1.54 7.31
CA ALA A 51 -16.34 -1.09 8.04
C ALA A 51 -15.43 -2.24 8.51
N SER A 52 -15.94 -3.47 8.61
CA SER A 52 -15.13 -4.62 9.00
C SER A 52 -14.33 -5.17 7.82
N CYS A 53 -13.03 -5.32 7.97
CA CYS A 53 -12.18 -5.95 6.95
C CYS A 53 -12.57 -7.42 6.68
N ALA A 54 -13.24 -8.09 7.62
CA ALA A 54 -13.76 -9.43 7.42
C ALA A 54 -14.82 -9.53 6.30
N ALA A 55 -15.45 -8.43 5.94
CA ALA A 55 -16.39 -8.37 4.82
C ALA A 55 -15.72 -8.48 3.43
N TYR A 56 -14.40 -8.38 3.40
CA TYR A 56 -13.59 -8.42 2.17
C TYR A 56 -12.74 -9.69 2.08
N VAL A 57 -12.99 -10.69 2.94
CA VAL A 57 -12.29 -11.98 2.88
C VAL A 57 -12.46 -12.61 1.51
N GLY A 58 -11.34 -13.01 0.88
CA GLY A 58 -11.33 -13.58 -0.46
C GLY A 58 -9.96 -13.58 -1.11
N ASN A 59 -9.90 -14.17 -2.30
CA ASN A 59 -8.73 -14.14 -3.17
C ASN A 59 -9.02 -13.22 -4.35
N TYR A 60 -8.11 -12.30 -4.61
CA TYR A 60 -8.25 -11.29 -5.64
C TYR A 60 -7.04 -11.31 -6.57
N PHE A 61 -7.28 -11.03 -7.84
CA PHE A 61 -6.21 -10.81 -8.81
C PHE A 61 -6.55 -9.64 -9.73
N ALA A 62 -5.54 -9.08 -10.36
CA ALA A 62 -5.70 -8.10 -11.44
C ALA A 62 -4.56 -8.23 -12.46
N THR A 63 -4.78 -7.65 -13.64
CA THR A 63 -3.80 -7.64 -14.74
C THR A 63 -3.52 -6.20 -15.21
N PRO A 64 -2.92 -5.36 -14.34
CA PRO A 64 -2.61 -3.98 -14.69
C PRO A 64 -1.48 -3.90 -15.71
N ILE A 65 -1.40 -2.74 -16.38
CA ILE A 65 -0.31 -2.41 -17.29
C ILE A 65 0.63 -1.42 -16.61
N ASP A 66 1.92 -1.77 -16.54
CA ASP A 66 2.98 -0.79 -16.36
C ASP A 66 3.13 0.01 -17.65
N THR A 67 2.68 1.26 -17.64
CA THR A 67 2.64 2.08 -18.85
C THR A 67 4.02 2.58 -19.28
N SER A 68 5.00 2.60 -18.37
CA SER A 68 6.39 2.97 -18.71
C SER A 68 7.07 1.94 -19.61
N TYR A 69 6.69 0.67 -19.48
CA TYR A 69 7.28 -0.44 -20.22
C TYR A 69 6.30 -1.13 -21.16
N GLY A 70 5.00 -0.83 -21.07
CA GLY A 70 3.95 -1.50 -21.85
C GLY A 70 3.77 -2.98 -21.45
N GLU A 71 4.09 -3.32 -20.22
CA GLU A 71 4.03 -4.70 -19.72
C GLU A 71 2.82 -4.93 -18.84
N ILE A 72 2.23 -6.12 -18.98
CA ILE A 72 1.16 -6.58 -18.10
C ILE A 72 1.80 -7.29 -16.90
N LEU A 73 1.50 -6.83 -15.71
CA LEU A 73 1.85 -7.52 -14.47
C LEU A 73 0.63 -8.28 -13.93
N THR A 74 0.86 -9.17 -12.98
CA THR A 74 -0.22 -9.83 -12.25
C THR A 74 -0.20 -9.37 -10.79
N ALA A 75 -1.29 -8.77 -10.35
CA ALA A 75 -1.55 -8.42 -8.97
C ALA A 75 -2.24 -9.59 -8.25
N TYR A 76 -1.84 -9.84 -7.01
CA TYR A 76 -2.47 -10.83 -6.13
C TYR A 76 -2.70 -10.24 -4.75
N THR A 77 -3.91 -10.42 -4.23
CA THR A 77 -4.27 -10.05 -2.86
C THR A 77 -5.13 -11.15 -2.26
N ASN A 78 -4.70 -11.68 -1.13
CA ASN A 78 -5.48 -12.64 -0.34
C ASN A 78 -5.83 -11.98 1.00
N ILE A 79 -7.11 -11.91 1.32
CA ILE A 79 -7.61 -11.40 2.58
C ILE A 79 -8.23 -12.56 3.36
N THR A 80 -7.71 -12.81 4.55
CA THR A 80 -8.24 -13.79 5.50
C THR A 80 -8.60 -13.08 6.81
N SER A 81 -9.41 -13.70 7.64
CA SER A 81 -9.77 -13.15 8.95
C SER A 81 -9.88 -14.25 9.98
N ASP A 82 -9.44 -13.97 11.19
CA ASP A 82 -9.73 -14.75 12.40
C ASP A 82 -10.59 -13.90 13.37
N ASP A 83 -10.63 -14.27 14.64
CA ASP A 83 -11.44 -13.56 15.66
C ASP A 83 -10.82 -12.22 16.10
N GLN A 84 -9.58 -11.91 15.73
CA GLN A 84 -8.82 -10.75 16.21
C GLN A 84 -8.43 -9.79 15.10
N ALA A 85 -8.06 -10.31 13.93
CA ALA A 85 -7.50 -9.51 12.86
C ALA A 85 -7.85 -10.06 11.47
N CYS A 86 -7.78 -9.18 10.47
CA CYS A 86 -7.61 -9.61 9.07
C CYS A 86 -6.12 -9.67 8.72
N GLN A 87 -5.75 -10.65 7.91
CA GLN A 87 -4.44 -10.70 7.28
C GLN A 87 -4.63 -10.38 5.79
N ILE A 88 -3.94 -9.37 5.32
CA ILE A 88 -3.90 -9.00 3.90
C ILE A 88 -2.52 -9.38 3.37
N HIS A 89 -2.47 -10.45 2.59
CA HIS A 89 -1.25 -10.93 1.94
C HIS A 89 -1.29 -10.58 0.46
N SER A 90 -0.29 -9.82 -0.03
CA SER A 90 -0.27 -9.32 -1.40
C SER A 90 1.14 -9.28 -1.97
N ASN A 91 1.23 -9.11 -3.30
CA ASN A 91 2.49 -8.89 -3.99
C ASN A 91 2.77 -7.41 -4.32
N GLY A 92 1.99 -6.47 -3.75
CA GLY A 92 2.20 -5.04 -3.89
C GLY A 92 1.98 -4.46 -5.30
N VAL A 93 1.50 -5.26 -6.26
CA VAL A 93 1.15 -4.77 -7.61
C VAL A 93 -0.28 -4.21 -7.56
N PRO A 94 -0.55 -2.98 -8.06
CA PRO A 94 -1.88 -2.37 -8.00
C PRO A 94 -2.89 -3.07 -8.92
N ASN A 95 -4.17 -2.84 -8.69
CA ASN A 95 -5.25 -3.39 -9.52
C ASN A 95 -5.58 -2.58 -10.76
N HIS A 96 -4.92 -1.47 -10.99
CA HIS A 96 -5.12 -0.52 -12.08
C HIS A 96 -3.83 -0.29 -12.87
N ASN A 97 -3.93 0.26 -14.07
CA ASN A 97 -2.75 0.71 -14.81
C ASN A 97 -2.01 1.79 -14.01
N PHE A 98 -0.69 1.78 -14.07
CA PHE A 98 0.15 2.62 -13.24
C PHE A 98 1.36 3.18 -14.02
N ALA A 99 2.18 3.99 -13.37
CA ALA A 99 3.28 4.76 -13.96
C ALA A 99 2.84 5.77 -15.04
N ILE A 100 1.54 6.11 -15.10
CA ILE A 100 1.03 7.15 -16.00
C ILE A 100 1.50 8.50 -15.49
N ASN A 101 2.25 9.22 -16.32
CA ASN A 101 2.94 10.47 -15.99
C ASN A 101 3.98 10.36 -14.85
N GLY A 102 4.20 9.16 -14.32
CA GLY A 102 5.21 8.89 -13.30
C GLY A 102 6.64 8.81 -13.86
N SER A 103 7.61 8.95 -12.97
CA SER A 103 9.04 8.82 -13.28
C SER A 103 9.73 8.01 -12.19
N PHE A 104 9.43 6.71 -12.15
CA PHE A 104 9.91 5.81 -11.11
C PHE A 104 11.43 5.61 -11.20
N ALA A 105 12.10 5.77 -10.06
CA ALA A 105 13.56 5.52 -9.97
C ALA A 105 13.89 4.04 -10.10
N THR A 106 12.98 3.16 -9.69
CA THR A 106 13.10 1.70 -9.77
C THR A 106 11.88 1.12 -10.46
N ARG A 107 12.10 0.09 -11.28
CA ARG A 107 11.01 -0.63 -11.94
C ARG A 107 10.13 -1.35 -10.91
N THR A 108 8.82 -1.33 -11.11
CA THR A 108 7.88 -2.07 -10.27
C THR A 108 8.15 -3.58 -10.30
N ALA A 109 8.17 -4.17 -9.13
CA ALA A 109 8.36 -5.60 -8.92
C ALA A 109 7.28 -6.17 -7.99
N SER A 110 7.08 -7.49 -8.06
CA SER A 110 6.27 -8.18 -7.06
C SER A 110 7.04 -8.28 -5.74
N VAL A 111 6.60 -7.55 -4.73
CA VAL A 111 7.14 -7.61 -3.37
C VAL A 111 6.05 -8.15 -2.45
N TRP A 112 6.26 -9.36 -1.93
CA TRP A 112 5.28 -10.05 -1.11
C TRP A 112 5.35 -9.62 0.34
N GLU A 113 4.24 -9.10 0.83
CA GLU A 113 4.11 -8.63 2.21
C GLU A 113 2.79 -9.13 2.83
N THR A 114 2.71 -9.13 4.16
CA THR A 114 1.49 -9.46 4.89
C THR A 114 1.24 -8.41 5.95
N PHE A 115 0.05 -7.84 5.92
CA PHE A 115 -0.40 -6.78 6.83
C PHE A 115 -1.47 -7.35 7.76
N SER A 116 -1.34 -7.09 9.05
CA SER A 116 -2.30 -7.50 10.07
C SER A 116 -3.14 -6.31 10.50
N ILE A 117 -4.44 -6.37 10.27
CA ILE A 117 -5.39 -5.27 10.53
C ILE A 117 -6.33 -5.69 11.68
N PRO A 118 -6.32 -4.98 12.82
CA PRO A 118 -7.21 -5.28 13.94
C PRO A 118 -8.69 -5.22 13.56
N LEU A 119 -9.48 -6.23 13.96
CA LEU A 119 -10.95 -6.24 13.71
C LEU A 119 -11.72 -5.28 14.61
N ASN A 120 -11.18 -4.95 15.77
CA ASN A 120 -11.83 -4.12 16.77
C ASN A 120 -10.92 -2.93 17.12
N PRO A 121 -10.73 -1.96 16.19
CA PRO A 121 -9.91 -0.80 16.44
C PRO A 121 -10.46 0.03 17.61
N GLN A 122 -9.56 0.65 18.38
CA GLN A 122 -9.90 1.49 19.51
C GLN A 122 -9.29 2.88 19.34
N ILE A 123 -10.07 3.91 19.59
CA ILE A 123 -9.53 5.28 19.63
C ILE A 123 -8.51 5.34 20.76
N ALA A 124 -7.30 5.79 20.45
CA ALA A 124 -6.23 5.97 21.41
C ALA A 124 -6.49 7.20 22.31
N ASP A 125 -5.96 7.17 23.52
CA ASP A 125 -6.05 8.31 24.46
C ASP A 125 -5.21 9.53 24.03
N SER A 126 -4.28 9.33 23.09
CA SER A 126 -3.42 10.36 22.53
C SER A 126 -3.04 10.04 21.10
N ILE A 127 -2.75 11.09 20.31
CA ILE A 127 -2.30 10.94 18.93
C ILE A 127 -0.93 10.30 18.88
N THR A 128 -0.76 9.32 17.99
CA THR A 128 0.52 8.73 17.64
C THR A 128 1.03 9.38 16.36
N PRO A 129 2.19 10.04 16.37
CA PRO A 129 2.78 10.59 15.16
C PRO A 129 3.07 9.50 14.11
N LEU A 130 2.93 9.86 12.84
CA LEU A 130 3.34 8.98 11.74
C LEU A 130 4.84 8.65 11.83
N SER A 131 5.20 7.42 11.46
CA SER A 131 6.56 6.90 11.52
C SER A 131 6.96 6.27 10.20
N LEU A 132 8.24 6.32 9.86
CA LEU A 132 8.85 5.56 8.76
C LEU A 132 9.20 4.11 9.13
N GLN A 133 8.91 3.69 10.35
CA GLN A 133 9.23 2.33 10.84
C GLN A 133 8.15 1.31 10.49
N TYR A 134 7.00 1.75 10.02
CA TYR A 134 5.87 0.91 9.62
C TYR A 134 5.05 1.62 8.54
N ASP A 135 4.45 0.83 7.66
CA ASP A 135 3.52 1.33 6.66
C ASP A 135 2.25 1.86 7.35
N ASN A 136 1.73 2.98 6.88
CA ASN A 136 0.62 3.68 7.56
C ASN A 136 -0.72 2.98 7.32
N ALA A 137 -0.88 2.32 6.18
CA ALA A 137 -2.10 1.63 5.79
C ALA A 137 -1.86 0.58 4.70
N ILE A 138 -2.88 -0.23 4.47
CA ILE A 138 -2.98 -1.14 3.32
C ILE A 138 -4.33 -0.94 2.63
N PHE A 139 -4.31 -0.80 1.32
CA PHE A 139 -5.52 -0.70 0.52
C PHE A 139 -6.05 -2.08 0.10
N LEU A 140 -7.33 -2.14 -0.27
CA LEU A 140 -8.00 -3.38 -0.65
C LEU A 140 -7.45 -4.03 -1.93
N ASN A 141 -6.70 -3.28 -2.72
CA ASN A 141 -5.96 -3.79 -3.87
C ASN A 141 -4.59 -4.39 -3.51
N GLY A 142 -4.25 -4.41 -2.21
CA GLY A 142 -3.01 -4.99 -1.72
C GLY A 142 -1.77 -4.10 -1.82
N VAL A 143 -1.94 -2.80 -2.06
CA VAL A 143 -0.86 -1.81 -2.10
C VAL A 143 -0.85 -1.00 -0.80
N LYS A 144 0.32 -0.81 -0.23
CA LYS A 144 0.53 -0.06 1.02
C LYS A 144 0.53 1.45 0.82
N LEU A 145 0.34 2.17 1.92
CA LEU A 145 0.43 3.62 2.02
C LEU A 145 1.59 4.03 2.93
N ASP A 146 2.48 4.86 2.40
CA ASP A 146 3.54 5.56 3.13
C ASP A 146 3.35 7.07 2.96
N GLN A 147 2.64 7.70 3.90
CA GLN A 147 2.29 9.12 3.77
C GLN A 147 3.48 10.07 3.86
N ILE A 148 4.55 9.65 4.55
CA ILE A 148 5.70 10.53 4.76
C ILE A 148 6.92 10.04 3.96
N ALA A 149 7.58 10.96 3.28
CA ALA A 149 8.82 10.66 2.57
C ALA A 149 10.01 10.51 3.53
N ALA A 150 10.96 9.62 3.22
CA ALA A 150 12.23 9.50 3.93
C ALA A 150 13.21 10.62 3.54
N ALA A 151 12.73 11.85 3.37
CA ALA A 151 13.46 12.98 2.85
C ALA A 151 13.14 14.28 3.58
N CYS A 152 14.18 15.00 4.03
CA CYS A 152 14.09 16.33 4.66
C CYS A 152 15.06 17.28 4.00
N TYR A 153 14.74 18.60 4.08
CA TYR A 153 15.61 19.63 3.55
C TYR A 153 16.95 19.66 4.32
N GLY A 154 18.05 19.69 3.58
CA GLY A 154 19.41 19.72 4.16
C GLY A 154 19.83 18.45 4.88
N VAL A 155 19.12 17.33 4.71
CA VAL A 155 19.45 16.03 5.32
C VAL A 155 19.60 14.96 4.24
N GLY A 156 20.67 14.16 4.32
CA GLY A 156 20.97 13.10 3.37
C GLY A 156 21.66 13.58 2.10
N PRO A 157 21.93 12.65 1.15
CA PRO A 157 22.65 12.99 -0.07
C PRO A 157 21.77 13.79 -1.04
N ASP A 158 22.38 14.84 -1.63
CA ASP A 158 21.85 15.49 -2.84
C ASP A 158 22.09 14.60 -4.08
N PRO A 159 21.33 14.75 -5.15
CA PRO A 159 20.64 15.94 -5.61
C PRO A 159 19.14 15.98 -5.36
N LEU A 160 18.64 17.19 -5.24
CA LEU A 160 17.23 17.53 -5.33
C LEU A 160 16.62 17.02 -6.65
N GLY A 161 15.49 16.31 -6.60
CA GLY A 161 14.75 15.91 -7.80
C GLY A 161 14.87 14.44 -8.20
N SER A 162 15.57 13.64 -7.43
CA SER A 162 15.46 12.19 -7.40
C SER A 162 14.93 11.79 -6.03
N GLU A 163 14.43 10.57 -5.86
CA GLU A 163 14.07 10.07 -4.54
C GLU A 163 15.15 10.42 -3.53
N LYS A 164 14.82 11.29 -2.62
CA LYS A 164 15.73 11.71 -1.57
C LYS A 164 15.58 10.72 -0.43
N ILE A 165 16.61 9.95 -0.19
CA ILE A 165 16.67 9.02 0.92
C ILE A 165 17.71 9.53 1.90
N GLY A 166 17.43 9.46 3.21
CA GLY A 166 18.44 9.80 4.23
C GLY A 166 17.89 10.49 5.46
N CYS A 167 16.61 10.85 5.47
CA CYS A 167 15.94 11.44 6.61
C CYS A 167 14.99 10.40 7.23
N PHE A 168 15.50 9.56 8.14
CA PHE A 168 14.74 8.44 8.72
C PHE A 168 14.12 8.77 10.08
N GLU A 169 14.54 9.84 10.74
CA GLU A 169 13.99 10.27 12.02
C GLU A 169 12.69 11.05 11.77
N SER A 170 11.55 10.51 12.21
CA SER A 170 10.21 11.03 11.90
C SER A 170 10.00 12.49 12.34
N GLU A 171 10.66 12.90 13.43
CA GLU A 171 10.55 14.23 14.01
C GLU A 171 11.45 15.30 13.33
N THR A 172 12.30 14.90 12.38
CA THR A 172 13.17 15.85 11.68
C THR A 172 12.31 16.87 10.92
N PRO A 173 12.53 18.19 11.16
CA PRO A 173 11.79 19.24 10.48
C PRO A 173 12.04 19.30 8.97
N TRP A 174 11.21 20.05 8.29
CA TRP A 174 11.28 20.30 6.84
C TRP A 174 11.26 19.01 6.03
N ARG A 175 10.42 18.06 6.48
CA ARG A 175 10.16 16.86 5.71
C ARG A 175 9.35 17.22 4.48
N TYR A 176 9.86 16.82 3.33
CA TYR A 176 9.19 17.05 2.05
C TYR A 176 7.82 16.38 2.02
N ASP A 177 6.83 17.11 1.53
CA ASP A 177 5.54 16.54 1.13
C ASP A 177 5.73 15.85 -0.23
N PRO A 178 5.60 14.52 -0.33
CA PRO A 178 5.80 13.83 -1.60
C PRO A 178 4.82 14.27 -2.69
N MET A 179 3.62 14.74 -2.31
CA MET A 179 2.59 15.17 -3.25
C MET A 179 2.80 16.58 -3.80
N HIS A 180 3.75 17.35 -3.27
CA HIS A 180 3.96 18.71 -3.73
C HIS A 180 4.78 18.77 -5.02
N SER A 181 4.26 19.42 -6.05
CA SER A 181 4.82 19.46 -7.42
C SER A 181 6.27 19.92 -7.54
N LEU A 182 6.79 20.70 -6.58
CA LEU A 182 8.19 21.13 -6.55
C LEU A 182 9.14 20.06 -6.01
N ASN A 183 8.62 18.99 -5.40
CA ASN A 183 9.46 17.99 -4.74
C ASN A 183 9.92 16.88 -5.66
N ASN A 184 9.15 16.58 -6.72
CA ASN A 184 9.48 15.66 -7.78
C ASN A 184 10.00 14.29 -7.31
N PHE A 185 9.15 13.57 -6.58
CA PHE A 185 9.42 12.19 -6.14
C PHE A 185 9.08 11.16 -7.22
N GLY A 186 8.54 11.59 -8.35
CA GLY A 186 8.27 10.75 -9.51
C GLY A 186 6.95 10.01 -9.47
N GLU A 187 6.01 10.44 -8.62
CA GLU A 187 4.68 9.84 -8.50
C GLU A 187 3.93 9.84 -9.82
N ASP A 188 3.12 8.82 -10.00
CA ASP A 188 2.17 8.71 -11.10
C ASP A 188 0.82 9.40 -10.80
N ASP A 189 -0.10 9.34 -11.77
CA ASP A 189 -1.45 9.94 -11.62
C ASP A 189 -2.28 9.32 -10.48
N ASN A 190 -1.80 8.24 -9.85
CA ASN A 190 -2.41 7.61 -8.70
C ASN A 190 -1.73 7.95 -7.36
N ASN A 191 -0.87 8.98 -7.34
CA ASN A 191 -0.16 9.42 -6.13
C ASN A 191 0.78 8.35 -5.57
N ALA A 192 1.48 7.62 -6.43
CA ALA A 192 2.32 6.49 -6.06
C ALA A 192 3.60 6.41 -6.89
N HIS A 193 4.60 5.79 -6.33
CA HIS A 193 5.82 5.40 -7.01
C HIS A 193 6.43 4.12 -6.41
N THR A 194 7.66 3.77 -6.78
CA THR A 194 8.33 2.56 -6.30
C THR A 194 9.43 2.85 -5.28
N GLN A 195 9.55 1.99 -4.27
CA GLN A 195 10.71 1.91 -3.39
C GLN A 195 11.93 1.31 -4.12
N PRO A 196 13.15 1.37 -3.55
CA PRO A 196 14.35 0.83 -4.18
C PRO A 196 14.30 -0.67 -4.51
N ASP A 197 13.47 -1.45 -3.81
CA ASP A 197 13.23 -2.88 -4.07
C ASP A 197 12.16 -3.14 -5.13
N GLY A 198 11.54 -2.08 -5.65
CA GLY A 198 10.46 -2.14 -6.64
C GLY A 198 9.05 -2.22 -6.05
N ALA A 199 8.89 -2.15 -4.73
CA ALA A 199 7.56 -2.11 -4.10
C ALA A 199 6.83 -0.83 -4.49
N TYR A 200 5.70 -0.97 -5.19
CA TYR A 200 4.80 0.14 -5.49
C TYR A 200 4.03 0.54 -4.23
N HIS A 201 3.96 1.81 -3.92
CA HIS A 201 3.27 2.32 -2.75
C HIS A 201 2.66 3.69 -3.01
N TYR A 202 1.57 3.99 -2.31
CA TYR A 202 0.91 5.28 -2.38
C TYR A 202 1.48 6.26 -1.36
N HIS A 203 1.49 7.54 -1.71
CA HIS A 203 1.72 8.66 -0.79
C HIS A 203 0.44 9.46 -0.49
N GLY A 204 -0.60 9.23 -1.29
CA GLY A 204 -1.90 9.89 -1.17
C GLY A 204 -3.04 8.98 -1.59
N GLY A 205 -4.24 9.54 -1.74
CA GLY A 205 -5.41 8.78 -2.13
C GLY A 205 -5.26 8.14 -3.51
N PRO A 206 -5.45 6.81 -3.65
CA PRO A 206 -5.34 6.09 -4.91
C PRO A 206 -6.51 6.41 -5.84
N VAL A 207 -6.31 7.34 -6.77
CA VAL A 207 -7.36 7.93 -7.63
C VAL A 207 -8.14 6.88 -8.42
N ALA A 208 -7.48 5.79 -8.83
CA ALA A 208 -8.13 4.71 -9.58
C ALA A 208 -9.04 3.80 -8.73
N MET A 209 -9.04 3.91 -7.42
CA MET A 209 -9.79 3.01 -6.53
C MET A 209 -11.19 3.50 -6.16
N TYR A 210 -11.54 4.74 -6.48
CA TYR A 210 -12.85 5.32 -6.18
C TYR A 210 -13.44 6.06 -7.39
N ASP A 211 -14.76 6.29 -7.37
CA ASP A 211 -15.44 7.05 -8.42
C ASP A 211 -15.08 8.54 -8.33
N THR A 212 -14.35 9.04 -9.32
CA THR A 212 -13.94 10.45 -9.42
C THR A 212 -15.00 11.37 -10.01
N SER A 213 -16.15 10.84 -10.46
CA SER A 213 -17.24 11.65 -11.03
C SER A 213 -17.92 12.55 -9.99
N GLY A 214 -17.81 12.22 -8.71
CA GLY A 214 -18.47 12.95 -7.63
C GLY A 214 -19.99 12.75 -7.59
N ASN A 215 -20.51 11.70 -8.23
CA ASN A 215 -21.94 11.41 -8.24
C ASN A 215 -22.40 10.54 -7.07
N THR A 216 -21.47 9.83 -6.43
CA THR A 216 -21.72 8.93 -5.30
C THR A 216 -20.72 9.16 -4.20
N ALA A 217 -21.16 8.95 -2.95
CA ALA A 217 -20.20 8.92 -1.82
C ALA A 217 -19.25 7.74 -1.97
N SER A 218 -18.00 7.94 -1.60
CA SER A 218 -16.98 6.91 -1.70
C SER A 218 -17.16 5.81 -0.67
N GLY A 219 -16.88 4.58 -1.07
CA GLY A 219 -16.79 3.42 -0.19
C GLY A 219 -15.47 3.36 0.55
N ILE A 220 -15.29 2.25 1.27
CA ILE A 220 -14.03 1.89 1.92
C ILE A 220 -13.06 1.37 0.86
N ILE A 221 -11.85 1.94 0.85
CA ILE A 221 -10.79 1.60 -0.10
C ILE A 221 -9.60 0.92 0.58
N GLY A 222 -9.50 0.97 1.92
CA GLY A 222 -8.40 0.38 2.67
C GLY A 222 -8.60 0.44 4.18
N TYR A 223 -7.55 0.07 4.89
CA TYR A 223 -7.49 0.08 6.35
C TYR A 223 -6.16 0.66 6.82
N ALA A 224 -6.21 1.56 7.79
CA ALA A 224 -5.02 2.04 8.48
C ALA A 224 -4.44 0.96 9.39
N ALA A 225 -3.17 1.10 9.77
CA ALA A 225 -2.45 0.13 10.59
C ALA A 225 -3.11 -0.10 11.97
N ASP A 226 -3.86 0.88 12.48
CA ASP A 226 -4.63 0.80 13.73
C ASP A 226 -5.99 0.09 13.58
N GLY A 227 -6.36 -0.28 12.34
CA GLY A 227 -7.58 -1.04 12.02
C GLY A 227 -8.78 -0.20 11.60
N PHE A 228 -8.72 1.12 11.68
CA PHE A 228 -9.82 1.94 11.18
C PHE A 228 -9.86 1.97 9.65
N PRO A 229 -11.06 1.95 9.06
CA PRO A 229 -11.20 2.00 7.61
C PRO A 229 -10.78 3.35 7.04
N ILE A 230 -10.26 3.30 5.82
CA ILE A 230 -9.98 4.46 4.97
C ILE A 230 -11.02 4.52 3.87
N ARG A 231 -11.61 5.68 3.67
CA ARG A 231 -12.60 5.94 2.62
C ARG A 231 -12.01 6.78 1.50
N GLY A 232 -12.60 6.69 0.33
CA GLY A 232 -12.33 7.68 -0.72
C GLY A 232 -12.93 9.05 -0.36
N PRO A 233 -12.59 10.11 -1.12
CA PRO A 233 -12.74 11.49 -0.67
C PRO A 233 -14.15 12.09 -0.83
N TYR A 234 -15.11 11.40 -1.45
CA TYR A 234 -16.45 11.94 -1.65
C TYR A 234 -17.39 11.53 -0.54
N ILE A 235 -18.07 12.51 0.06
CA ILE A 235 -19.04 12.31 1.13
C ILE A 235 -20.43 12.77 0.69
N GLU A 236 -21.47 12.21 1.30
CA GLU A 236 -22.82 12.76 1.22
C GLU A 236 -23.02 13.76 2.37
N ASP A 237 -23.36 14.97 2.00
CA ASP A 237 -23.65 16.05 2.94
C ASP A 237 -24.99 16.68 2.58
N ASN A 238 -26.00 16.48 3.44
CA ASN A 238 -27.36 17.00 3.28
C ASN A 238 -27.98 16.69 1.89
N GLY A 239 -27.76 15.49 1.38
CA GLY A 239 -28.28 15.05 0.07
C GLY A 239 -27.46 15.52 -1.13
N THR A 240 -26.28 16.09 -0.89
CA THR A 240 -25.33 16.50 -1.93
C THR A 240 -24.03 15.74 -1.80
N ILE A 241 -23.51 15.22 -2.91
CA ILE A 241 -22.18 14.61 -2.94
C ILE A 241 -21.14 15.72 -3.17
N ARG A 242 -20.13 15.73 -2.32
CA ARG A 242 -19.01 16.67 -2.41
C ARG A 242 -17.70 16.05 -1.92
N LEU A 243 -16.59 16.67 -2.25
CA LEU A 243 -15.31 16.35 -1.65
C LEU A 243 -15.31 16.69 -0.16
N ILE A 244 -14.69 15.84 0.61
CA ILE A 244 -14.38 16.11 2.02
C ILE A 244 -13.33 17.20 2.13
N ILE A 245 -13.36 17.97 3.20
CA ILE A 245 -12.44 19.09 3.43
C ILE A 245 -11.60 18.77 4.67
N SER A 246 -10.28 18.75 4.51
CA SER A 246 -9.36 18.64 5.64
C SER A 246 -9.36 19.93 6.45
N GLY A 247 -9.08 19.82 7.76
CA GLY A 247 -8.89 20.96 8.65
C GLY A 247 -7.46 21.57 8.56
N TYR A 248 -6.57 20.98 7.77
CA TYR A 248 -5.22 21.50 7.58
C TYR A 248 -5.19 22.64 6.57
N LEU A 249 -4.60 23.76 6.99
CA LEU A 249 -4.38 24.93 6.16
C LEU A 249 -2.88 25.25 6.08
N LEU A 250 -2.47 25.93 5.01
CA LEU A 250 -1.14 26.51 4.94
C LEU A 250 -1.00 27.60 6.00
N LYS A 251 0.11 27.61 6.72
CA LYS A 251 0.48 28.68 7.63
C LYS A 251 0.65 30.01 6.89
N GLU A 252 0.46 31.11 7.57
CA GLU A 252 0.62 32.44 6.98
C GLU A 252 2.02 33.03 7.21
N GLY A 253 2.54 33.75 6.23
CA GLY A 253 3.81 34.48 6.31
C GLY A 253 5.01 33.64 5.87
N ASN A 254 6.13 33.83 6.55
CA ASN A 254 7.38 33.15 6.23
C ASN A 254 7.70 32.05 7.24
N ARG A 255 8.40 31.01 6.76
CA ARG A 255 8.94 29.96 7.62
C ARG A 255 9.85 30.51 8.68
N THR A 256 9.91 29.88 9.83
CA THR A 256 10.82 30.20 10.94
C THR A 256 11.67 28.96 11.24
N SER A 257 12.95 29.19 11.58
CA SER A 257 13.89 28.13 11.94
C SER A 257 13.35 27.27 13.07
N GLN A 258 13.63 25.95 12.99
CA GLN A 258 13.17 24.94 13.96
C GLN A 258 14.36 24.21 14.57
N GLU A 259 14.21 23.77 15.82
CA GLU A 259 15.21 22.93 16.48
C GLU A 259 15.28 21.56 15.77
N GLY A 260 16.49 21.04 15.55
CA GLY A 260 16.72 19.74 14.89
C GLY A 260 16.67 19.78 13.37
N GLU A 261 16.53 20.95 12.75
CA GLU A 261 16.63 21.08 11.29
C GLU A 261 18.06 20.81 10.79
N GLY A 262 18.22 20.21 9.60
CA GLY A 262 19.51 20.07 8.93
C GLY A 262 19.99 21.41 8.37
N GLU A 263 19.14 22.02 7.56
CA GLU A 263 19.31 23.38 7.02
C GLU A 263 17.94 24.07 7.07
N PHE A 264 17.98 25.42 7.10
CA PHE A 264 16.76 26.22 7.07
C PHE A 264 16.37 26.55 5.61
N PRO A 265 15.19 26.08 5.11
CA PRO A 265 14.80 26.32 3.73
C PRO A 265 14.41 27.77 3.44
N GLY A 266 14.03 28.57 4.45
CA GLY A 266 13.55 29.92 4.26
C GLY A 266 12.24 30.01 3.47
N GLY A 267 11.92 31.19 2.96
CA GLY A 267 10.75 31.45 2.13
C GLY A 267 9.41 31.47 2.86
N GLY A 268 8.32 31.54 2.10
CA GLY A 268 6.96 31.44 2.61
C GLY A 268 6.47 30.01 2.75
N TRP A 269 5.45 29.81 3.58
CA TRP A 269 4.72 28.57 3.69
C TRP A 269 3.98 28.29 2.36
N ASN A 270 4.38 27.29 1.61
CA ASN A 270 3.85 27.01 0.28
C ASN A 270 3.38 25.55 0.07
N GLY A 271 3.44 24.73 1.11
CA GLY A 271 3.04 23.32 1.07
C GLY A 271 4.15 22.36 0.66
N GLN A 272 5.37 22.85 0.42
CA GLN A 272 6.49 22.00 0.01
C GLN A 272 6.93 21.03 1.11
N PHE A 273 6.68 21.37 2.36
CA PHE A 273 7.01 20.56 3.51
C PHE A 273 5.78 20.26 4.35
N ARG A 274 5.78 19.10 5.02
CA ARG A 274 4.77 18.73 6.02
C ARG A 274 4.55 19.87 7.04
N ASP A 275 5.63 20.50 7.47
CA ASP A 275 5.61 21.55 8.48
C ASP A 275 4.98 22.87 8.00
N ASP A 276 4.69 23.00 6.71
CA ASP A 276 4.03 24.18 6.13
C ASP A 276 2.54 24.27 6.51
N PHE A 277 1.97 23.15 6.99
CA PHE A 277 0.56 23.07 7.33
C PHE A 277 0.32 23.10 8.85
N GLU A 278 -0.86 23.57 9.23
CA GLU A 278 -1.39 23.47 10.59
C GLU A 278 -2.88 23.14 10.56
N TRP A 279 -3.32 22.35 11.53
CA TRP A 279 -4.73 21.98 11.66
C TRP A 279 -5.50 23.05 12.44
N HIS A 280 -6.72 23.35 11.99
CA HIS A 280 -7.63 24.29 12.62
C HIS A 280 -8.97 23.65 12.87
N GLU A 281 -9.41 23.62 14.13
CA GLU A 281 -10.71 23.06 14.52
C GLU A 281 -11.87 23.79 13.83
N GLY A 282 -12.79 23.03 13.26
CA GLY A 282 -14.03 23.55 12.65
C GLY A 282 -13.87 24.22 11.29
N VAL A 283 -12.66 24.18 10.69
CA VAL A 283 -12.44 24.71 9.34
C VAL A 283 -12.83 23.69 8.27
N GLY A 284 -12.58 22.42 8.52
CA GLY A 284 -12.91 21.31 7.62
C GLY A 284 -13.93 20.35 8.23
N ASP A 285 -14.06 19.19 7.60
CA ASP A 285 -14.91 18.09 8.01
C ASP A 285 -14.20 17.11 8.93
N LEU A 286 -12.87 17.15 8.96
CA LEU A 286 -11.98 16.17 9.56
C LEU A 286 -11.29 16.70 10.80
N ASP A 287 -11.00 15.81 11.73
CA ASP A 287 -10.15 16.09 12.89
C ASP A 287 -8.66 16.20 12.50
N GLU A 288 -7.80 16.38 13.47
CA GLU A 288 -6.35 16.53 13.26
C GLU A 288 -5.65 15.26 12.74
N CYS A 289 -6.31 14.10 12.79
CA CYS A 289 -5.83 12.85 12.20
C CYS A 289 -6.39 12.60 10.79
N ASN A 290 -7.08 13.58 10.19
CA ASN A 290 -7.83 13.44 8.95
C ASN A 290 -8.89 12.32 9.02
N GLY A 291 -9.56 12.19 10.17
CA GLY A 291 -10.63 11.24 10.42
C GLY A 291 -11.93 11.92 10.82
N ARG A 292 -13.02 11.15 10.77
CA ARG A 292 -14.33 11.49 11.29
C ARG A 292 -15.17 10.25 11.55
N VAL A 293 -16.22 10.40 12.38
CA VAL A 293 -17.20 9.34 12.60
C VAL A 293 -18.25 9.37 11.49
N VAL A 294 -18.46 8.22 10.84
CA VAL A 294 -19.49 7.97 9.83
C VAL A 294 -20.28 6.74 10.24
N ASP A 295 -21.60 6.86 10.39
CA ASP A 295 -22.48 5.78 10.82
C ASP A 295 -22.02 5.06 12.10
N GLY A 296 -21.45 5.81 13.03
CA GLY A 296 -20.92 5.31 14.30
C GLY A 296 -19.54 4.66 14.24
N VAL A 297 -18.87 4.67 13.09
CA VAL A 297 -17.52 4.14 12.89
C VAL A 297 -16.56 5.28 12.54
N TYR A 298 -15.46 5.41 13.29
CA TYR A 298 -14.39 6.32 12.92
C TYR A 298 -13.72 5.84 11.63
N SER A 299 -13.47 6.74 10.72
CA SER A 299 -12.87 6.46 9.41
C SER A 299 -11.92 7.57 8.99
N TYR A 300 -10.79 7.22 8.41
CA TYR A 300 -9.87 8.14 7.74
C TYR A 300 -10.30 8.45 6.30
N TYR A 301 -9.73 9.57 5.75
CA TYR A 301 -10.00 10.05 4.40
C TYR A 301 -8.73 10.48 3.67
#